data_39e09d1fb964b0972ebb607dcd746b46
#
_entry.id   39e09d1fb964b0972ebb607dcd746b46
#
_cell.length_a   1.000
_cell.length_b   1.000
_cell.length_c   1.000
_cell.angle_alpha   90.00
_cell.angle_beta   90.00
_cell.angle_gamma   90.00
#
_symmetry.space_group_name_H-M   'P 1'
#
loop_
_entity.id
_entity.type
_entity.pdbx_description
1 polymer ?
#
loop_
_entity_poly.entity_id
_entity_poly.type
_entity_poly.pdbx_seq_one_letter_code
_entity_poly.pdbx_strand_id
1 'polypeptide(L)'
;MKKLSLTLLIVFTTVKVSSQNALNYNVVTTAVPMLLVSPDSRAGAMGDVGVASTPDGNSSAWNPAKLAFLENKKASLALSYTPWMSKLVPDIDLAYVNYTKALSDRQGISASLRYFSLGEINFTDDQGNSMGTFNPYEFYFDVAYALKLSDHWSAGTALRSIFSDLTQGISVQGLQTKPGQSGAADLGFYYQGDYNNIKGGRRQAFSAGIAMTNLGAKIAYSESGNADFLPTNLRLGGGYHLEIDDYNKLSVYLDINRLLVPTPPDEENGAIVAGIDGDDLTPLMGVFQSFNPASKPGGFEEMLQENIYNFGMEYKYNDFLFARTGYLHEHKLKGNRQYVTLGFGLAYQVFTIDMAYLIPASPTTRSPLENTLRFSMAFNIDGFLAQ
;
A
#
# COMPACT_ATOMS: atom_id res chain seq x y z
N MET A 1 71.68 -2.98 42.69
CA MET A 1 71.19 -2.34 41.41
C MET A 1 70.51 -3.43 40.60
N LYS A 2 69.18 -3.48 40.67
CA LYS A 2 68.38 -4.47 39.94
C LYS A 2 67.94 -3.83 38.63
N LYS A 3 68.31 -4.42 37.47
CA LYS A 3 67.90 -4.02 36.17
C LYS A 3 66.49 -4.53 35.89
N LEU A 4 65.54 -3.62 35.66
CA LEU A 4 64.18 -3.93 35.27
C LEU A 4 64.15 -4.03 33.76
N SER A 5 63.93 -5.23 33.21
CA SER A 5 63.75 -5.46 31.77
C SER A 5 62.27 -5.25 31.46
N LEU A 6 61.93 -4.20 30.66
CA LEU A 6 60.61 -3.90 30.17
C LEU A 6 60.37 -4.68 28.88
N THR A 7 59.58 -5.76 28.95
CA THR A 7 59.19 -6.53 27.78
C THR A 7 57.93 -5.88 27.17
N LEU A 8 58.07 -5.25 26.01
CA LEU A 8 57.00 -4.63 25.26
C LEU A 8 56.21 -5.73 24.55
N LEU A 9 55.00 -6.04 25.01
CA LEU A 9 54.09 -7.00 24.38
C LEU A 9 53.32 -6.26 23.27
N ILE A 10 53.70 -6.48 22.01
CA ILE A 10 52.96 -5.97 20.85
C ILE A 10 51.78 -6.91 20.58
N VAL A 11 50.57 -6.47 20.93
CA VAL A 11 49.33 -7.16 20.59
C VAL A 11 48.97 -6.79 19.16
N PHE A 12 49.16 -7.69 18.21
CA PHE A 12 48.65 -7.59 16.86
C PHE A 12 47.12 -7.81 16.90
N THR A 13 46.35 -6.75 16.92
CA THR A 13 44.92 -6.81 16.61
C THR A 13 44.78 -6.99 15.11
N THR A 14 44.43 -8.20 14.67
CA THR A 14 44.00 -8.45 13.32
C THR A 14 42.65 -7.74 13.10
N VAL A 15 42.68 -6.57 12.52
CA VAL A 15 41.50 -5.93 11.96
C VAL A 15 41.02 -6.80 10.81
N LYS A 16 39.95 -7.55 11.01
CA LYS A 16 39.22 -8.16 9.90
C LYS A 16 38.64 -7.00 9.10
N VAL A 17 39.28 -6.70 7.97
CA VAL A 17 38.67 -5.90 6.92
C VAL A 17 37.55 -6.76 6.37
N SER A 18 36.33 -6.58 6.91
CA SER A 18 35.14 -7.07 6.23
C SER A 18 35.07 -6.31 4.90
N SER A 19 35.26 -7.03 3.81
CA SER A 19 34.86 -6.56 2.48
C SER A 19 33.44 -5.97 2.64
N GLN A 20 33.26 -4.72 2.28
CA GLN A 20 31.93 -4.15 2.14
C GLN A 20 31.29 -4.96 1.02
N ASN A 21 30.48 -5.97 1.39
CA ASN A 21 29.58 -6.60 0.44
C ASN A 21 28.76 -5.45 -0.16
N ALA A 22 28.87 -5.24 -1.46
CA ALA A 22 27.99 -4.34 -2.16
C ALA A 22 26.57 -4.72 -1.75
N LEU A 23 25.81 -3.75 -1.20
CA LEU A 23 24.44 -4.00 -0.77
C LEU A 23 23.67 -4.41 -2.01
N ASN A 24 23.34 -5.69 -2.13
CA ASN A 24 22.56 -6.19 -3.24
C ASN A 24 21.11 -5.76 -3.03
N TYR A 25 20.69 -4.70 -3.73
CA TYR A 25 19.31 -4.21 -3.72
C TYR A 25 18.49 -5.13 -4.60
N ASN A 26 17.71 -6.00 -3.99
CA ASN A 26 16.79 -6.90 -4.68
C ASN A 26 15.34 -6.49 -4.41
N VAL A 27 14.90 -5.43 -5.10
CA VAL A 27 13.54 -4.89 -4.97
C VAL A 27 12.58 -5.70 -5.83
N VAL A 28 11.47 -6.12 -5.25
CA VAL A 28 10.41 -6.79 -6.00
C VAL A 28 9.70 -5.78 -6.90
N THR A 29 9.78 -5.99 -8.21
CA THR A 29 9.16 -5.13 -9.22
C THR A 29 7.85 -5.72 -9.72
N THR A 30 6.91 -4.84 -10.04
CA THR A 30 5.59 -5.23 -10.58
C THR A 30 5.12 -4.20 -11.59
N ALA A 31 4.25 -4.60 -12.49
CA ALA A 31 3.50 -3.65 -13.31
C ALA A 31 2.47 -2.89 -12.48
N VAL A 32 1.99 -1.77 -13.00
CA VAL A 32 0.90 -0.94 -12.43
C VAL A 32 1.12 -0.61 -10.93
N PRO A 33 2.27 -0.02 -10.56
CA PRO A 33 2.62 0.22 -9.15
C PRO A 33 1.65 1.16 -8.43
N MET A 34 0.82 1.93 -9.16
CA MET A 34 -0.22 2.76 -8.55
C MET A 34 -1.18 1.95 -7.66
N LEU A 35 -1.36 0.65 -7.92
CA LEU A 35 -2.23 -0.23 -7.12
C LEU A 35 -1.78 -0.38 -5.67
N LEU A 36 -0.50 -0.10 -5.36
CA LEU A 36 0.07 -0.15 -4.01
C LEU A 36 0.04 1.19 -3.27
N VAL A 37 -0.24 2.29 -3.97
CA VAL A 37 -0.29 3.61 -3.35
C VAL A 37 -1.55 3.72 -2.49
N SER A 38 -1.45 4.33 -1.31
CA SER A 38 -2.61 4.60 -0.45
C SER A 38 -3.64 5.50 -1.18
N PRO A 39 -4.90 5.08 -1.27
CA PRO A 39 -5.89 5.84 -2.00
C PRO A 39 -6.44 7.05 -1.24
N ASP A 40 -6.37 7.05 0.09
CA ASP A 40 -7.02 8.04 0.94
C ASP A 40 -6.11 8.63 2.01
N SER A 41 -6.48 9.82 2.49
CA SER A 41 -5.70 10.56 3.48
C SER A 41 -5.84 10.00 4.88
N ARG A 42 -6.98 9.37 5.24
CA ARG A 42 -7.17 8.81 6.59
C ARG A 42 -6.15 7.71 6.85
N ALA A 43 -6.08 6.70 5.98
CA ALA A 43 -5.10 5.62 6.10
C ALA A 43 -3.67 6.13 5.87
N GLY A 44 -3.49 7.03 4.89
CA GLY A 44 -2.19 7.67 4.63
C GLY A 44 -1.63 8.43 5.83
N ALA A 45 -2.48 9.01 6.68
CA ALA A 45 -2.10 9.67 7.93
C ALA A 45 -1.71 8.69 9.05
N MET A 46 -2.06 7.42 8.89
CA MET A 46 -1.82 6.35 9.88
C MET A 46 -0.78 5.33 9.39
N GLY A 47 0.20 5.76 8.59
CA GLY A 47 1.25 4.86 8.08
C GLY A 47 0.75 3.82 7.09
N ASP A 48 -0.30 4.12 6.33
CA ASP A 48 -0.96 3.22 5.37
C ASP A 48 -1.56 1.95 6.02
N VAL A 49 -2.03 2.02 7.28
CA VAL A 49 -2.86 0.96 7.87
C VAL A 49 -4.30 1.08 7.39
N GLY A 50 -4.95 -0.04 7.12
CA GLY A 50 -6.30 0.00 6.59
C GLY A 50 -7.08 -1.31 6.66
N VAL A 51 -6.38 -2.46 6.75
CA VAL A 51 -7.02 -3.78 6.64
C VAL A 51 -7.93 -4.09 7.82
N ALA A 52 -7.61 -3.59 9.02
CA ALA A 52 -8.37 -3.77 10.25
C ALA A 52 -8.93 -2.45 10.83
N SER A 53 -8.74 -1.31 10.15
CA SER A 53 -9.31 -0.03 10.62
C SER A 53 -10.85 -0.03 10.59
N THR A 54 -11.45 0.83 11.41
CA THR A 54 -12.92 0.98 11.42
C THR A 54 -13.46 1.30 10.03
N PRO A 55 -14.64 0.73 9.65
CA PRO A 55 -15.23 0.94 8.32
C PRO A 55 -15.51 2.42 8.00
N ASP A 56 -15.30 2.79 6.75
CA ASP A 56 -15.54 4.13 6.20
C ASP A 56 -15.81 4.08 4.69
N GLY A 57 -15.93 5.25 4.05
CA GLY A 57 -16.17 5.39 2.61
C GLY A 57 -15.04 4.89 1.70
N ASN A 58 -13.83 4.60 2.23
CA ASN A 58 -12.68 4.11 1.47
C ASN A 58 -12.32 2.65 1.81
N SER A 59 -13.18 1.98 2.58
CA SER A 59 -12.90 0.64 3.13
C SER A 59 -12.60 -0.42 2.09
N SER A 60 -13.24 -0.38 0.90
CA SER A 60 -13.06 -1.38 -0.16
C SER A 60 -11.64 -1.44 -0.70
N ALA A 61 -10.93 -0.32 -0.73
CA ALA A 61 -9.55 -0.26 -1.21
C ALA A 61 -8.55 -0.98 -0.29
N TRP A 62 -8.91 -1.18 0.97
CA TRP A 62 -8.06 -1.81 1.99
C TRP A 62 -8.47 -3.25 2.29
N ASN A 63 -9.77 -3.44 2.49
CA ASN A 63 -10.38 -4.74 2.76
C ASN A 63 -11.87 -4.68 2.38
N PRO A 64 -12.30 -5.31 1.30
CA PRO A 64 -13.69 -5.25 0.86
C PRO A 64 -14.68 -5.77 1.90
N ALA A 65 -14.27 -6.69 2.79
CA ALA A 65 -15.14 -7.24 3.82
C ALA A 65 -15.67 -6.20 4.81
N LYS A 66 -14.97 -5.07 5.00
CA LYS A 66 -15.38 -3.96 5.87
C LYS A 66 -16.70 -3.31 5.41
N LEU A 67 -17.03 -3.40 4.12
CA LEU A 67 -18.27 -2.84 3.57
C LEU A 67 -19.54 -3.39 4.23
N ALA A 68 -19.48 -4.61 4.76
CA ALA A 68 -20.62 -5.21 5.47
C ALA A 68 -20.92 -4.56 6.82
N PHE A 69 -19.97 -3.79 7.39
CA PHE A 69 -20.10 -3.06 8.65
C PHE A 69 -20.31 -1.55 8.47
N LEU A 70 -20.55 -1.09 7.25
CA LEU A 70 -20.99 0.29 7.03
C LEU A 70 -22.31 0.55 7.78
N GLU A 71 -22.51 1.77 8.25
CA GLU A 71 -23.75 2.15 8.90
C GLU A 71 -24.95 1.95 7.96
N ASN A 72 -26.02 1.42 8.52
CA ASN A 72 -27.22 1.01 7.79
C ASN A 72 -27.77 2.09 6.86
N LYS A 73 -28.01 1.71 5.61
CA LYS A 73 -28.67 2.51 4.55
C LYS A 73 -27.92 3.80 4.19
N LYS A 74 -26.73 4.05 4.73
CA LYS A 74 -25.96 5.23 4.35
C LYS A 74 -25.18 4.97 3.07
N ALA A 75 -25.36 5.84 2.10
CA ALA A 75 -24.50 5.95 0.92
C ALA A 75 -23.46 7.05 1.15
N SER A 76 -22.22 6.78 0.75
CA SER A 76 -21.11 7.74 0.82
C SER A 76 -20.41 7.84 -0.51
N LEU A 77 -20.02 9.06 -0.88
CA LEU A 77 -19.11 9.35 -1.97
C LEU A 77 -17.82 9.90 -1.38
N ALA A 78 -16.71 9.22 -1.60
CA ALA A 78 -15.38 9.66 -1.19
C ALA A 78 -14.55 10.08 -2.42
N LEU A 79 -13.84 11.20 -2.29
CA LEU A 79 -12.94 11.77 -3.29
C LEU A 79 -11.58 11.96 -2.64
N SER A 80 -10.52 11.56 -3.31
CA SER A 80 -9.15 11.77 -2.84
C SER A 80 -8.27 12.26 -3.97
N TYR A 81 -7.34 13.14 -3.60
CA TYR A 81 -6.35 13.69 -4.53
C TYR A 81 -4.99 13.74 -3.85
N THR A 82 -3.98 13.28 -4.57
CA THR A 82 -2.60 13.25 -4.09
C THR A 82 -1.67 13.71 -5.21
N PRO A 83 -1.04 14.89 -5.10
CA PRO A 83 0.11 15.25 -5.92
C PRO A 83 1.24 14.26 -5.59
N TRP A 84 1.57 13.39 -6.54
CA TRP A 84 2.52 12.32 -6.30
C TRP A 84 3.91 12.74 -6.71
N MET A 85 4.91 12.56 -5.83
CA MET A 85 6.30 12.92 -6.09
C MET A 85 6.51 14.39 -6.55
N SER A 86 5.65 15.30 -6.15
CA SER A 86 5.59 16.69 -6.63
C SER A 86 6.89 17.50 -6.43
N LYS A 87 7.82 17.00 -5.60
CA LYS A 87 9.16 17.60 -5.43
C LYS A 87 10.14 17.22 -6.53
N LEU A 88 9.89 16.11 -7.23
CA LEU A 88 10.72 15.65 -8.35
C LEU A 88 10.06 15.99 -9.69
N VAL A 89 8.78 15.72 -9.81
CA VAL A 89 8.00 15.90 -11.05
C VAL A 89 6.66 16.53 -10.65
N PRO A 90 6.37 17.77 -11.07
CA PRO A 90 5.23 18.53 -10.53
C PRO A 90 3.87 18.15 -11.08
N ASP A 91 3.80 17.33 -12.13
CA ASP A 91 2.60 16.99 -12.89
C ASP A 91 2.19 15.50 -12.78
N ILE A 92 2.72 14.80 -11.79
CA ILE A 92 2.28 13.44 -11.45
C ILE A 92 1.20 13.52 -10.39
N ASP A 93 -0.01 13.06 -10.74
CA ASP A 93 -1.19 13.20 -9.92
C ASP A 93 -1.96 11.89 -9.80
N LEU A 94 -2.49 11.64 -8.60
CA LEU A 94 -3.35 10.52 -8.30
C LEU A 94 -4.71 11.00 -7.81
N ALA A 95 -5.76 10.60 -8.50
CA ALA A 95 -7.15 10.84 -8.12
C ALA A 95 -7.86 9.52 -7.82
N TYR A 96 -8.71 9.52 -6.81
CA TYR A 96 -9.53 8.37 -6.43
C TYR A 96 -10.94 8.80 -6.07
N VAL A 97 -11.92 8.08 -6.60
CA VAL A 97 -13.35 8.27 -6.32
C VAL A 97 -13.91 6.94 -5.88
N ASN A 98 -14.63 6.91 -4.79
CA ASN A 98 -15.30 5.70 -4.30
C ASN A 98 -16.72 6.00 -3.84
N TYR A 99 -17.68 5.29 -4.39
CA TYR A 99 -19.05 5.23 -3.92
C TYR A 99 -19.26 3.98 -3.09
N THR A 100 -19.81 4.13 -1.89
CA THR A 100 -20.18 3.00 -1.02
C THR A 100 -21.63 3.08 -0.61
N LYS A 101 -22.26 1.94 -0.41
CA LYS A 101 -23.63 1.86 0.09
C LYS A 101 -23.84 0.59 0.91
N ALA A 102 -24.42 0.74 2.10
CA ALA A 102 -24.99 -0.38 2.84
C ALA A 102 -26.35 -0.75 2.22
N LEU A 103 -26.47 -1.94 1.64
CA LEU A 103 -27.72 -2.44 1.05
C LEU A 103 -28.69 -2.95 2.12
N SER A 104 -28.15 -3.48 3.21
CA SER A 104 -28.87 -3.96 4.38
C SER A 104 -27.95 -3.94 5.60
N ASP A 105 -28.45 -4.36 6.75
CA ASP A 105 -27.65 -4.51 7.98
C ASP A 105 -26.52 -5.54 7.87
N ARG A 106 -26.51 -6.33 6.79
CA ARG A 106 -25.54 -7.41 6.57
C ARG A 106 -24.76 -7.29 5.25
N GLN A 107 -25.11 -6.36 4.38
CA GLN A 107 -24.55 -6.30 3.02
C GLN A 107 -24.14 -4.90 2.66
N GLY A 108 -22.97 -4.77 2.05
CA GLY A 108 -22.46 -3.52 1.51
C GLY A 108 -21.85 -3.71 0.13
N ILE A 109 -21.94 -2.65 -0.67
CA ILE A 109 -21.33 -2.56 -2.00
C ILE A 109 -20.47 -1.32 -2.10
N SER A 110 -19.51 -1.35 -3.02
CA SER A 110 -18.83 -0.15 -3.50
C SER A 110 -18.54 -0.23 -4.99
N ALA A 111 -18.33 0.95 -5.58
CA ALA A 111 -17.76 1.10 -6.93
C ALA A 111 -16.72 2.21 -6.88
N SER A 112 -15.53 1.96 -7.41
CA SER A 112 -14.44 2.92 -7.39
C SER A 112 -13.78 3.12 -8.74
N LEU A 113 -13.23 4.31 -8.94
CA LEU A 113 -12.37 4.68 -10.05
C LEU A 113 -11.10 5.32 -9.49
N ARG A 114 -9.96 4.86 -9.97
CA ARG A 114 -8.67 5.47 -9.68
C ARG A 114 -7.98 5.84 -10.97
N TYR A 115 -7.43 7.04 -11.02
CA TYR A 115 -6.70 7.57 -12.15
C TYR A 115 -5.33 8.07 -11.69
N PHE A 116 -4.29 7.70 -12.41
CA PHE A 116 -2.92 8.09 -12.15
C PHE A 116 -2.31 8.68 -13.41
N SER A 117 -2.05 9.97 -13.40
CA SER A 117 -1.25 10.66 -14.42
C SER A 117 0.23 10.54 -14.06
N LEU A 118 1.05 10.14 -15.03
CA LEU A 118 2.51 10.06 -14.84
C LEU A 118 3.22 11.32 -15.34
N GLY A 119 2.46 12.38 -15.64
CA GLY A 119 2.97 13.64 -16.13
C GLY A 119 3.33 13.63 -17.62
N GLU A 120 3.89 14.73 -18.09
CA GLU A 120 4.32 14.90 -19.47
C GLU A 120 5.73 14.36 -19.68
N ILE A 121 5.92 13.45 -20.62
CA ILE A 121 7.22 12.89 -20.99
C ILE A 121 7.55 13.27 -22.42
N ASN A 122 8.72 13.87 -22.64
CA ASN A 122 9.23 14.12 -23.98
C ASN A 122 10.11 12.94 -24.41
N PHE A 123 9.62 12.16 -25.37
CA PHE A 123 10.39 11.07 -25.96
C PHE A 123 11.44 11.60 -26.93
N THR A 124 12.62 11.02 -26.86
CA THR A 124 13.74 11.34 -27.76
C THR A 124 14.19 10.09 -28.51
N ASP A 125 14.69 10.28 -29.73
CA ASP A 125 15.40 9.24 -30.48
C ASP A 125 16.80 9.01 -29.88
N ASP A 126 17.53 8.03 -30.44
CA ASP A 126 18.90 7.67 -30.02
C ASP A 126 19.90 8.81 -30.22
N GLN A 127 19.56 9.84 -30.99
CA GLN A 127 20.34 11.04 -31.22
C GLN A 127 19.94 12.22 -30.33
N GLY A 128 18.89 12.04 -29.48
CA GLY A 128 18.39 13.05 -28.57
C GLY A 128 17.39 14.04 -29.20
N ASN A 129 16.92 13.80 -30.43
CA ASN A 129 15.89 14.64 -31.04
C ASN A 129 14.53 14.29 -30.47
N SER A 130 13.67 15.30 -30.23
CA SER A 130 12.33 15.07 -29.72
C SER A 130 11.48 14.30 -30.73
N MET A 131 10.87 13.20 -30.28
CA MET A 131 9.86 12.41 -31.01
C MET A 131 8.43 12.83 -30.70
N GLY A 132 8.26 13.79 -29.78
CA GLY A 132 6.96 14.26 -29.33
C GLY A 132 6.77 14.14 -27.83
N THR A 133 5.72 14.78 -27.33
CA THR A 133 5.32 14.80 -25.93
C THR A 133 4.15 13.87 -25.68
N PHE A 134 4.20 13.08 -24.64
CA PHE A 134 3.19 12.09 -24.26
C PHE A 134 2.85 12.24 -22.80
N ASN A 135 1.59 11.89 -22.47
CA ASN A 135 1.07 11.88 -21.11
C ASN A 135 0.68 10.46 -20.71
N PRO A 136 1.64 9.63 -20.23
CA PRO A 136 1.32 8.29 -19.78
C PRO A 136 0.34 8.32 -18.62
N TYR A 137 -0.57 7.34 -18.58
CA TYR A 137 -1.55 7.23 -17.52
C TYR A 137 -1.96 5.79 -17.25
N GLU A 138 -2.43 5.60 -16.04
CA GLU A 138 -3.01 4.33 -15.60
C GLU A 138 -4.36 4.62 -14.95
N PHE A 139 -5.31 3.71 -15.10
CA PHE A 139 -6.53 3.74 -14.32
C PHE A 139 -7.08 2.35 -14.03
N TYR A 140 -7.87 2.25 -12.99
CA TYR A 140 -8.72 1.11 -12.80
C TYR A 140 -10.15 1.51 -12.41
N PHE A 141 -11.06 0.61 -12.71
CA PHE A 141 -12.42 0.60 -12.18
C PHE A 141 -12.64 -0.70 -11.42
N ASP A 142 -13.23 -0.62 -10.22
CA ASP A 142 -13.62 -1.82 -9.48
C ASP A 142 -15.01 -1.74 -8.88
N VAL A 143 -15.58 -2.92 -8.60
CA VAL A 143 -16.83 -3.09 -7.89
C VAL A 143 -16.59 -4.11 -6.78
N ALA A 144 -17.03 -3.79 -5.56
CA ALA A 144 -16.89 -4.67 -4.42
C ALA A 144 -18.24 -4.97 -3.77
N TYR A 145 -18.30 -6.16 -3.16
CA TYR A 145 -19.44 -6.64 -2.40
C TYR A 145 -18.96 -7.33 -1.12
N ALA A 146 -19.69 -7.11 -0.03
CA ALA A 146 -19.43 -7.78 1.24
C ALA A 146 -20.70 -8.24 1.92
N LEU A 147 -20.56 -9.34 2.70
CA LEU A 147 -21.61 -9.95 3.47
C LEU A 147 -21.14 -10.26 4.90
N LYS A 148 -21.94 -9.90 5.92
CA LYS A 148 -21.75 -10.41 7.28
C LYS A 148 -22.07 -11.90 7.32
N LEU A 149 -21.09 -12.69 7.74
CA LEU A 149 -21.25 -14.13 8.01
C LEU A 149 -21.87 -14.36 9.38
N SER A 150 -21.55 -13.48 10.34
CA SER A 150 -22.13 -13.42 11.69
C SER A 150 -22.18 -11.95 12.15
N ASP A 151 -22.56 -11.71 13.40
CA ASP A 151 -22.58 -10.35 13.97
C ASP A 151 -21.18 -9.72 14.01
N HIS A 152 -20.14 -10.54 14.09
CA HIS A 152 -18.75 -10.09 14.22
C HIS A 152 -17.88 -10.32 12.98
N TRP A 153 -18.25 -11.23 12.09
CA TRP A 153 -17.43 -11.63 10.95
C TRP A 153 -18.08 -11.27 9.62
N SER A 154 -17.28 -10.82 8.70
CA SER A 154 -17.68 -10.62 7.30
C SER A 154 -16.65 -11.15 6.33
N ALA A 155 -17.12 -11.41 5.12
CA ALA A 155 -16.30 -11.68 3.95
C ALA A 155 -16.68 -10.69 2.84
N GLY A 156 -15.72 -10.38 1.97
CA GLY A 156 -15.93 -9.49 0.85
C GLY A 156 -15.00 -9.79 -0.30
N THR A 157 -15.41 -9.36 -1.48
CA THR A 157 -14.64 -9.48 -2.72
C THR A 157 -14.76 -8.22 -3.54
N ALA A 158 -13.75 -7.92 -4.36
CA ALA A 158 -13.83 -6.92 -5.40
C ALA A 158 -13.36 -7.52 -6.74
N LEU A 159 -13.91 -7.01 -7.84
CA LEU A 159 -13.45 -7.30 -9.19
C LEU A 159 -12.99 -5.99 -9.81
N ARG A 160 -11.81 -6.01 -10.41
CA ARG A 160 -11.10 -4.84 -10.92
C ARG A 160 -10.72 -5.03 -12.37
N SER A 161 -11.00 -4.01 -13.20
CA SER A 161 -10.47 -3.88 -14.55
C SER A 161 -9.39 -2.81 -14.55
N ILE A 162 -8.22 -3.12 -15.10
CA ILE A 162 -7.01 -2.30 -15.08
C ILE A 162 -6.61 -1.95 -16.50
N PHE A 163 -6.26 -0.68 -16.71
CA PHE A 163 -5.74 -0.15 -17.96
C PHE A 163 -4.51 0.70 -17.68
N SER A 164 -3.43 0.47 -18.45
CA SER A 164 -2.15 1.18 -18.32
C SER A 164 -1.62 1.52 -19.71
N ASP A 165 -1.51 2.80 -20.04
CA ASP A 165 -0.92 3.29 -21.28
C ASP A 165 0.33 4.13 -20.96
N LEU A 166 1.48 3.48 -21.05
CA LEU A 166 2.77 4.08 -20.70
C LEU A 166 3.50 4.69 -21.90
N THR A 167 3.13 4.32 -23.13
CA THR A 167 3.91 4.63 -24.33
C THR A 167 3.08 5.18 -25.48
N GLN A 168 1.76 5.18 -25.35
CA GLN A 168 0.80 5.62 -26.40
C GLN A 168 1.08 5.00 -27.78
N GLY A 169 1.54 3.74 -27.79
CA GLY A 169 1.78 2.98 -29.03
C GLY A 169 3.09 3.31 -29.76
N ILE A 170 4.01 4.03 -29.13
CA ILE A 170 5.33 4.29 -29.72
C ILE A 170 6.18 3.03 -29.69
N SER A 171 6.94 2.83 -30.77
CA SER A 171 7.95 1.76 -30.80
C SER A 171 9.12 2.14 -29.90
N VAL A 172 9.44 1.25 -28.94
CA VAL A 172 10.60 1.38 -28.06
C VAL A 172 11.60 0.30 -28.45
N GLN A 173 12.82 0.67 -28.77
CA GLN A 173 13.89 -0.25 -29.19
C GLN A 173 13.48 -1.20 -30.35
N GLY A 174 12.63 -0.71 -31.26
CA GLY A 174 12.13 -1.49 -32.39
C GLY A 174 10.95 -2.44 -32.07
N LEU A 175 10.50 -2.50 -30.82
CA LEU A 175 9.32 -3.25 -30.42
C LEU A 175 8.08 -2.34 -30.46
N GLN A 176 7.03 -2.80 -31.13
CA GLN A 176 5.74 -2.12 -31.12
C GLN A 176 5.10 -2.26 -29.76
N THR A 177 4.85 -1.14 -29.09
CA THR A 177 4.17 -1.14 -27.80
C THR A 177 2.65 -1.01 -27.97
N LYS A 178 1.93 -1.40 -26.94
CA LYS A 178 0.47 -1.28 -26.84
C LYS A 178 0.06 -0.99 -25.40
N PRO A 179 -1.11 -0.39 -25.17
CA PRO A 179 -1.66 -0.28 -23.82
C PRO A 179 -1.83 -1.66 -23.18
N GLY A 180 -1.40 -1.78 -21.93
CA GLY A 180 -1.59 -2.97 -21.11
C GLY A 180 -3.02 -3.00 -20.54
N GLN A 181 -3.63 -4.18 -20.53
CA GLN A 181 -4.92 -4.42 -19.91
C GLN A 181 -4.89 -5.68 -19.07
N SER A 182 -5.52 -5.66 -17.92
CA SER A 182 -5.62 -6.82 -17.04
C SER A 182 -6.87 -6.75 -16.17
N GLY A 183 -7.23 -7.90 -15.60
CA GLY A 183 -8.27 -8.03 -14.59
C GLY A 183 -7.69 -8.60 -13.31
N ALA A 184 -8.22 -8.15 -12.16
CA ALA A 184 -7.83 -8.65 -10.86
C ALA A 184 -9.03 -8.81 -9.94
N ALA A 185 -8.87 -9.64 -8.91
CA ALA A 185 -9.82 -9.82 -7.83
C ALA A 185 -9.17 -9.55 -6.49
N ASP A 186 -9.96 -9.01 -5.56
CA ASP A 186 -9.60 -8.88 -4.14
C ASP A 186 -10.49 -9.79 -3.31
N LEU A 187 -9.92 -10.37 -2.24
CA LEU A 187 -10.63 -11.18 -1.25
C LEU A 187 -10.31 -10.64 0.13
N GLY A 188 -11.32 -10.53 0.99
CA GLY A 188 -11.14 -10.04 2.33
C GLY A 188 -12.00 -10.76 3.37
N PHE A 189 -11.48 -10.80 4.61
CA PHE A 189 -12.22 -11.17 5.82
C PHE A 189 -11.97 -10.09 6.87
N TYR A 190 -13.00 -9.80 7.64
CA TYR A 190 -12.92 -8.77 8.66
C TYR A 190 -13.69 -9.22 9.90
N TYR A 191 -13.11 -8.93 11.06
CA TYR A 191 -13.70 -9.14 12.38
C TYR A 191 -13.87 -7.80 13.09
N GLN A 192 -15.04 -7.59 13.67
CA GLN A 192 -15.34 -6.47 14.55
C GLN A 192 -15.96 -6.99 15.82
N GLY A 193 -15.26 -6.80 16.95
CA GLY A 193 -15.74 -7.18 18.27
C GLY A 193 -16.66 -6.12 18.87
N ASP A 194 -17.44 -6.54 19.85
CA ASP A 194 -18.27 -5.63 20.64
C ASP A 194 -17.44 -4.77 21.60
N TYR A 195 -17.97 -3.60 21.92
CA TYR A 195 -17.40 -2.76 22.94
C TYR A 195 -17.75 -3.30 24.34
N ASN A 196 -16.73 -3.73 25.06
CA ASN A 196 -16.82 -4.25 26.41
C ASN A 196 -16.41 -3.21 27.44
N ASN A 197 -17.17 -3.12 28.54
CA ASN A 197 -16.86 -2.21 29.65
C ASN A 197 -15.61 -2.67 30.38
N ILE A 198 -14.72 -1.72 30.69
CA ILE A 198 -13.53 -1.89 31.52
C ILE A 198 -13.54 -0.91 32.70
N LYS A 199 -12.56 -1.04 33.61
CA LYS A 199 -12.50 -0.17 34.81
C LYS A 199 -12.48 1.32 34.42
N GLY A 200 -13.18 2.13 35.19
CA GLY A 200 -13.23 3.59 35.06
C GLY A 200 -14.21 4.10 34.01
N GLY A 201 -15.27 3.35 33.69
CA GLY A 201 -16.33 3.77 32.76
C GLY A 201 -15.93 3.74 31.29
N ARG A 202 -14.75 3.20 30.97
CA ARG A 202 -14.22 3.07 29.60
C ARG A 202 -14.78 1.84 28.91
N ARG A 203 -14.78 1.87 27.58
CA ARG A 203 -15.13 0.70 26.74
C ARG A 203 -14.01 0.38 25.76
N GLN A 204 -13.84 -0.90 25.48
CA GLN A 204 -12.83 -1.36 24.52
C GLN A 204 -13.42 -2.36 23.53
N ALA A 205 -12.88 -2.35 22.32
CA ALA A 205 -13.16 -3.33 21.28
C ALA A 205 -11.89 -3.69 20.50
N PHE A 206 -11.96 -4.79 19.77
CA PHE A 206 -10.88 -5.24 18.89
C PHE A 206 -11.44 -5.42 17.48
N SER A 207 -10.60 -5.19 16.49
CA SER A 207 -10.85 -5.54 15.10
C SER A 207 -9.66 -6.33 14.55
N ALA A 208 -9.93 -7.15 13.54
CA ALA A 208 -8.89 -7.88 12.80
C ALA A 208 -9.29 -7.97 11.32
N GLY A 209 -8.32 -8.04 10.46
CA GLY A 209 -8.55 -8.14 9.03
C GLY A 209 -7.46 -8.94 8.31
N ILE A 210 -7.88 -9.62 7.28
CA ILE A 210 -7.00 -10.20 6.26
C ILE A 210 -7.56 -9.84 4.90
N ALA A 211 -6.70 -9.38 4.00
CA ALA A 211 -7.07 -9.09 2.63
C ALA A 211 -5.95 -9.51 1.67
N MET A 212 -6.33 -10.20 0.60
CA MET A 212 -5.48 -10.43 -0.57
C MET A 212 -6.02 -9.57 -1.69
N THR A 213 -5.22 -8.64 -2.20
CA THR A 213 -5.62 -7.67 -3.21
C THR A 213 -4.82 -7.85 -4.49
N ASN A 214 -5.41 -7.43 -5.62
CA ASN A 214 -4.79 -7.45 -6.96
C ASN A 214 -4.38 -8.86 -7.43
N LEU A 215 -5.07 -9.92 -7.02
CA LEU A 215 -4.86 -11.26 -7.58
C LEU A 215 -5.39 -11.27 -9.02
N GLY A 216 -4.51 -11.21 -10.00
CA GLY A 216 -4.93 -11.03 -11.39
C GLY A 216 -3.96 -11.57 -12.42
N ALA A 217 -4.34 -11.45 -13.69
CA ALA A 217 -3.49 -11.85 -14.80
C ALA A 217 -2.27 -10.93 -14.92
N LYS A 218 -1.16 -11.45 -15.42
CA LYS A 218 0.00 -10.64 -15.83
C LYS A 218 -0.42 -9.65 -16.91
N ILE A 219 0.26 -8.51 -16.98
CA ILE A 219 0.02 -7.47 -17.97
C ILE A 219 1.20 -7.36 -18.94
N ALA A 220 0.92 -7.23 -20.23
CA ALA A 220 1.93 -7.08 -21.27
C ALA A 220 1.74 -5.76 -22.01
N TYR A 221 2.85 -5.08 -22.27
CA TYR A 221 2.90 -3.79 -22.99
C TYR A 221 3.40 -3.91 -24.44
N SER A 222 3.67 -5.12 -24.91
CA SER A 222 4.03 -5.42 -26.31
C SER A 222 3.44 -6.76 -26.71
N GLU A 223 3.48 -7.09 -28.01
CA GLU A 223 2.97 -8.38 -28.48
C GLU A 223 3.97 -9.52 -28.29
N SER A 224 5.25 -9.21 -28.28
CA SER A 224 6.37 -10.16 -28.22
C SER A 224 7.17 -10.08 -26.91
N GLY A 225 6.78 -9.21 -25.98
CA GLY A 225 7.46 -9.05 -24.69
C GLY A 225 6.86 -9.94 -23.61
N ASN A 226 7.64 -10.12 -22.55
CA ASN A 226 7.18 -10.81 -21.35
C ASN A 226 6.04 -10.01 -20.68
N ALA A 227 5.17 -10.72 -19.99
CA ALA A 227 4.12 -10.13 -19.20
C ALA A 227 4.55 -10.04 -17.73
N ASP A 228 4.33 -8.88 -17.12
CA ASP A 228 4.71 -8.59 -15.74
C ASP A 228 3.57 -8.91 -14.76
N PHE A 229 3.94 -9.30 -13.53
CA PHE A 229 2.98 -9.53 -12.46
C PHE A 229 2.31 -8.24 -12.03
N LEU A 230 1.00 -8.31 -11.76
CA LEU A 230 0.33 -7.30 -10.96
C LEU A 230 0.81 -7.38 -9.50
N PRO A 231 0.77 -6.28 -8.75
CA PRO A 231 1.21 -6.26 -7.36
C PRO A 231 0.20 -6.96 -6.43
N THR A 232 0.08 -8.28 -6.58
CA THR A 232 -0.72 -9.09 -5.65
C THR A 232 -0.16 -8.90 -4.24
N ASN A 233 -1.00 -8.48 -3.30
CA ASN A 233 -0.57 -8.10 -1.97
C ASN A 233 -1.43 -8.76 -0.89
N LEU A 234 -0.77 -9.37 0.09
CA LEU A 234 -1.42 -9.89 1.30
C LEU A 234 -1.25 -8.86 2.43
N ARG A 235 -2.37 -8.53 3.08
CA ARG A 235 -2.41 -7.66 4.26
C ARG A 235 -3.03 -8.40 5.42
N LEU A 236 -2.36 -8.36 6.57
CA LEU A 236 -2.85 -8.88 7.85
C LEU A 236 -2.81 -7.75 8.84
N GLY A 237 -3.86 -7.54 9.61
CA GLY A 237 -3.87 -6.45 10.58
C GLY A 237 -4.81 -6.66 11.76
N GLY A 238 -4.54 -5.88 12.80
CA GLY A 238 -5.33 -5.79 14.01
C GLY A 238 -5.55 -4.35 14.45
N GLY A 239 -6.64 -4.12 15.12
CA GLY A 239 -7.01 -2.83 15.71
C GLY A 239 -7.47 -2.98 17.15
N TYR A 240 -7.05 -2.05 17.98
CA TYR A 240 -7.54 -1.86 19.35
C TYR A 240 -8.24 -0.53 19.45
N HIS A 241 -9.46 -0.54 19.96
CA HIS A 241 -10.32 0.63 20.09
C HIS A 241 -10.63 0.87 21.55
N LEU A 242 -10.38 2.07 22.03
CA LEU A 242 -10.62 2.51 23.39
C LEU A 242 -11.53 3.74 23.38
N GLU A 243 -12.73 3.63 23.93
CA GLU A 243 -13.55 4.76 24.29
C GLU A 243 -13.21 5.16 25.73
N ILE A 244 -12.53 6.30 25.88
CA ILE A 244 -12.07 6.84 27.15
C ILE A 244 -13.27 7.43 27.90
N ASP A 245 -14.10 8.14 27.18
CA ASP A 245 -15.40 8.70 27.60
C ASP A 245 -16.28 8.94 26.35
N ASP A 246 -17.42 9.60 26.49
CA ASP A 246 -18.37 9.84 25.40
C ASP A 246 -17.81 10.73 24.28
N TYR A 247 -16.79 11.54 24.58
CA TYR A 247 -16.17 12.47 23.62
C TYR A 247 -14.81 12.00 23.10
N ASN A 248 -14.08 11.20 23.89
CA ASN A 248 -12.68 10.88 23.64
C ASN A 248 -12.52 9.40 23.26
N LYS A 249 -12.08 9.13 22.03
CA LYS A 249 -11.85 7.78 21.52
C LYS A 249 -10.44 7.69 20.95
N LEU A 250 -9.75 6.59 21.25
CA LEU A 250 -8.42 6.29 20.74
C LEU A 250 -8.43 4.93 20.04
N SER A 251 -7.88 4.87 18.84
CA SER A 251 -7.67 3.60 18.12
C SER A 251 -6.21 3.44 17.75
N VAL A 252 -5.71 2.22 17.87
CA VAL A 252 -4.34 1.84 17.49
C VAL A 252 -4.42 0.66 16.54
N TYR A 253 -3.63 0.68 15.48
CA TYR A 253 -3.63 -0.32 14.41
C TYR A 253 -2.22 -0.81 14.09
N LEU A 254 -2.12 -2.06 13.72
CA LEU A 254 -0.92 -2.67 13.20
C LEU A 254 -1.29 -3.51 11.97
N ASP A 255 -0.65 -3.23 10.83
CA ASP A 255 -0.78 -4.03 9.61
C ASP A 255 0.59 -4.58 9.19
N ILE A 256 0.60 -5.80 8.67
CA ILE A 256 1.75 -6.41 8.00
C ILE A 256 1.33 -6.64 6.55
N ASN A 257 2.12 -6.12 5.63
CA ASN A 257 1.89 -6.24 4.19
C ASN A 257 3.02 -7.02 3.53
N ARG A 258 2.68 -7.80 2.51
CA ARG A 258 3.64 -8.54 1.73
C ARG A 258 3.19 -8.68 0.27
N LEU A 259 4.08 -8.37 -0.65
CA LEU A 259 3.86 -8.67 -2.07
C LEU A 259 3.96 -10.18 -2.30
N LEU A 260 2.95 -10.74 -2.97
CA LEU A 260 2.85 -12.15 -3.30
C LEU A 260 3.25 -12.39 -4.77
N VAL A 261 4.41 -11.88 -5.14
CA VAL A 261 5.01 -12.07 -6.47
C VAL A 261 6.44 -12.62 -6.30
N PRO A 262 6.99 -13.30 -7.31
CA PRO A 262 8.34 -13.82 -7.24
C PRO A 262 9.35 -12.70 -6.99
N THR A 263 10.36 -13.00 -6.17
CA THR A 263 11.53 -12.13 -6.00
C THR A 263 12.42 -12.30 -7.22
N PRO A 264 12.95 -11.22 -7.82
CA PRO A 264 13.89 -11.33 -8.92
C PRO A 264 15.08 -12.23 -8.55
N PRO A 265 15.54 -13.12 -9.45
CA PRO A 265 16.71 -13.96 -9.19
C PRO A 265 18.00 -13.13 -9.20
N ASP A 266 19.03 -13.64 -8.56
CA ASP A 266 20.39 -13.14 -8.76
C ASP A 266 20.98 -13.78 -10.04
N GLU A 267 21.52 -12.92 -10.91
CA GLU A 267 22.11 -13.36 -12.17
C GLU A 267 23.58 -12.98 -12.27
N GLU A 268 24.40 -13.90 -12.78
CA GLU A 268 25.78 -13.64 -13.16
C GLU A 268 25.99 -14.07 -14.61
N ASN A 269 26.48 -13.16 -15.43
CA ASN A 269 26.73 -13.39 -16.89
C ASN A 269 25.48 -13.92 -17.65
N GLY A 270 24.28 -13.51 -17.26
CA GLY A 270 23.01 -13.94 -17.87
C GLY A 270 22.54 -15.33 -17.45
N ALA A 271 23.15 -15.92 -16.42
CA ALA A 271 22.69 -17.17 -15.82
C ALA A 271 22.20 -16.94 -14.39
N ILE A 272 21.08 -17.55 -14.04
CA ILE A 272 20.55 -17.51 -12.67
C ILE A 272 21.49 -18.30 -11.76
N VAL A 273 22.04 -17.63 -10.75
CA VAL A 273 22.92 -18.23 -9.73
C VAL A 273 22.19 -18.48 -8.42
N ALA A 274 21.10 -17.73 -8.14
CA ALA A 274 20.26 -17.92 -6.97
C ALA A 274 18.83 -17.40 -7.23
N GLY A 275 17.84 -18.00 -6.61
CA GLY A 275 16.43 -17.68 -6.82
C GLY A 275 15.81 -18.46 -7.98
N ILE A 276 14.69 -18.00 -8.49
CA ILE A 276 13.94 -18.62 -9.61
C ILE A 276 13.54 -17.56 -10.63
N ASP A 277 13.49 -17.95 -11.90
CA ASP A 277 12.86 -17.13 -12.93
C ASP A 277 11.35 -17.02 -12.70
N GLY A 278 10.86 -15.79 -12.66
CA GLY A 278 9.43 -15.51 -12.51
C GLY A 278 8.66 -15.45 -13.83
N ASP A 279 9.36 -15.39 -14.98
CA ASP A 279 8.74 -15.09 -16.26
C ASP A 279 7.74 -16.16 -16.71
N ASP A 280 8.07 -17.43 -16.49
CA ASP A 280 7.22 -18.57 -16.85
C ASP A 280 6.14 -18.92 -15.80
N LEU A 281 6.17 -18.28 -14.64
CA LEU A 281 5.22 -18.59 -13.58
C LEU A 281 3.85 -17.98 -13.84
N THR A 282 2.79 -18.74 -13.56
CA THR A 282 1.44 -18.20 -13.49
C THR A 282 1.25 -17.32 -12.24
N PRO A 283 0.28 -16.38 -12.20
CA PRO A 283 0.02 -15.55 -11.03
C PRO A 283 -0.16 -16.35 -9.72
N LEU A 284 -0.92 -17.46 -9.78
CA LEU A 284 -1.10 -18.34 -8.61
C LEU A 284 0.20 -19.02 -8.17
N MET A 285 1.03 -19.49 -9.11
CA MET A 285 2.34 -20.03 -8.78
C MET A 285 3.25 -18.98 -8.17
N GLY A 286 3.22 -17.74 -8.66
CA GLY A 286 3.92 -16.60 -8.08
C GLY A 286 3.55 -16.39 -6.61
N VAL A 287 2.26 -16.47 -6.28
CA VAL A 287 1.77 -16.39 -4.90
C VAL A 287 2.40 -17.46 -4.02
N PHE A 288 2.38 -18.73 -4.44
CA PHE A 288 2.99 -19.82 -3.66
C PHE A 288 4.50 -19.69 -3.54
N GLN A 289 5.18 -19.31 -4.62
CA GLN A 289 6.64 -19.14 -4.61
C GLN A 289 7.08 -17.94 -3.75
N SER A 290 6.24 -16.92 -3.57
CA SER A 290 6.56 -15.81 -2.68
C SER A 290 6.77 -16.23 -1.21
N PHE A 291 6.17 -17.36 -0.80
CA PHE A 291 6.34 -17.95 0.53
C PHE A 291 7.43 -19.04 0.60
N ASN A 292 8.05 -19.38 -0.52
CA ASN A 292 9.09 -20.40 -0.55
C ASN A 292 10.47 -19.77 -0.37
N PRO A 293 11.17 -19.99 0.75
CA PRO A 293 12.52 -19.45 0.94
C PRO A 293 13.53 -19.93 -0.10
N ALA A 294 13.35 -21.16 -0.64
CA ALA A 294 14.25 -21.70 -1.63
C ALA A 294 14.18 -21.03 -3.00
N SER A 295 13.10 -20.28 -3.26
CA SER A 295 12.93 -19.50 -4.50
C SER A 295 13.51 -18.10 -4.42
N LYS A 296 14.17 -17.75 -3.31
CA LYS A 296 14.72 -16.40 -3.06
C LYS A 296 16.24 -16.46 -2.95
N PRO A 297 16.97 -15.51 -3.55
CA PRO A 297 18.44 -15.47 -3.45
C PRO A 297 18.96 -15.48 -2.01
N GLY A 298 18.38 -14.67 -1.13
CA GLY A 298 18.74 -14.59 0.29
C GLY A 298 17.97 -15.56 1.20
N GLY A 299 17.19 -16.49 0.63
CA GLY A 299 16.49 -17.53 1.39
C GLY A 299 15.47 -17.00 2.40
N PHE A 300 15.46 -17.59 3.60
CA PHE A 300 14.50 -17.23 4.65
C PHE A 300 14.67 -15.80 5.18
N GLU A 301 15.90 -15.30 5.26
CA GLU A 301 16.16 -13.94 5.71
C GLU A 301 15.55 -12.92 4.74
N GLU A 302 15.76 -13.09 3.45
CA GLU A 302 15.15 -12.25 2.42
C GLU A 302 13.62 -12.30 2.48
N MET A 303 13.07 -13.50 2.69
CA MET A 303 11.63 -13.67 2.86
C MET A 303 11.07 -12.82 4.03
N LEU A 304 11.81 -12.67 5.13
CA LEU A 304 11.40 -11.82 6.24
C LEU A 304 11.54 -10.32 5.91
N GLN A 305 12.56 -9.93 5.15
CA GLN A 305 12.82 -8.56 4.74
C GLN A 305 11.77 -8.01 3.77
N GLU A 306 11.01 -8.87 3.09
CA GLU A 306 9.92 -8.48 2.17
C GLU A 306 8.63 -8.04 2.89
N ASN A 307 8.55 -8.20 4.20
CA ASN A 307 7.39 -7.72 4.94
C ASN A 307 7.51 -6.21 5.21
N ILE A 308 6.41 -5.52 4.97
CA ILE A 308 6.24 -4.10 5.30
C ILE A 308 5.39 -4.01 6.55
N TYR A 309 5.85 -3.27 7.53
CA TYR A 309 5.18 -3.08 8.81
C TYR A 309 4.61 -1.67 8.89
N ASN A 310 3.32 -1.59 9.21
CA ASN A 310 2.59 -0.34 9.30
C ASN A 310 1.98 -0.21 10.70
N PHE A 311 2.22 0.90 11.34
CA PHE A 311 1.63 1.28 12.62
C PHE A 311 0.81 2.56 12.44
N GLY A 312 -0.38 2.59 13.04
CA GLY A 312 -1.26 3.74 12.97
C GLY A 312 -1.97 4.02 14.28
N MET A 313 -2.21 5.29 14.56
CA MET A 313 -2.99 5.75 15.70
C MET A 313 -3.95 6.84 15.26
N GLU A 314 -5.21 6.75 15.73
CA GLU A 314 -6.27 7.74 15.50
C GLU A 314 -6.87 8.14 16.83
N TYR A 315 -6.83 9.42 17.13
CA TYR A 315 -7.60 10.03 18.23
C TYR A 315 -8.79 10.79 17.66
N LYS A 316 -9.97 10.54 18.23
CA LYS A 316 -11.22 11.20 17.83
C LYS A 316 -11.78 11.99 19.02
N TYR A 317 -12.09 13.24 18.77
CA TYR A 317 -12.78 14.09 19.73
C TYR A 317 -14.19 14.39 19.22
N ASN A 318 -15.20 13.94 19.98
CA ASN A 318 -16.63 14.14 19.71
C ASN A 318 -17.08 13.72 18.30
N ASP A 319 -16.43 12.72 17.70
CA ASP A 319 -16.59 12.29 16.30
C ASP A 319 -16.55 13.45 15.27
N PHE A 320 -16.03 14.61 15.68
CA PHE A 320 -15.90 15.84 14.90
C PHE A 320 -14.45 16.10 14.48
N LEU A 321 -13.50 15.97 15.41
CA LEU A 321 -12.08 16.23 15.18
C LEU A 321 -11.28 14.93 15.22
N PHE A 322 -10.39 14.75 14.25
CA PHE A 322 -9.51 13.60 14.18
C PHE A 322 -8.05 14.05 14.13
N ALA A 323 -7.23 13.49 15.00
CA ALA A 323 -5.78 13.61 14.95
C ALA A 323 -5.19 12.22 14.69
N ARG A 324 -4.25 12.11 13.75
CA ARG A 324 -3.69 10.83 13.32
C ARG A 324 -2.18 10.91 13.21
N THR A 325 -1.55 9.79 13.50
CA THR A 325 -0.13 9.59 13.24
C THR A 325 0.12 8.14 12.89
N GLY A 326 1.22 7.88 12.20
CA GLY A 326 1.59 6.53 11.84
C GLY A 326 3.05 6.41 11.45
N TYR A 327 3.46 5.17 11.23
CA TYR A 327 4.79 4.82 10.79
C TYR A 327 4.72 3.65 9.82
N LEU A 328 5.40 3.78 8.70
CA LEU A 328 5.62 2.73 7.71
C LEU A 328 7.09 2.35 7.70
N HIS A 329 7.36 1.05 7.77
CA HIS A 329 8.69 0.49 7.69
C HIS A 329 8.80 -0.58 6.61
N GLU A 330 9.64 -0.31 5.62
CA GLU A 330 10.08 -1.27 4.62
C GLU A 330 11.60 -1.45 4.72
N HIS A 331 12.05 -2.69 4.58
CA HIS A 331 13.47 -3.02 4.72
C HIS A 331 14.33 -2.27 3.67
N LYS A 332 15.52 -1.83 4.09
CA LYS A 332 16.42 -1.00 3.26
C LYS A 332 16.81 -1.62 1.91
N LEU A 333 16.84 -2.96 1.81
CA LEU A 333 17.17 -3.69 0.58
C LEU A 333 15.96 -3.96 -0.31
N LYS A 334 14.72 -3.63 0.16
CA LYS A 334 13.45 -3.94 -0.51
C LYS A 334 12.64 -2.71 -0.95
N GLY A 335 13.23 -1.52 -0.93
CA GLY A 335 12.58 -0.26 -1.32
C GLY A 335 12.84 0.88 -0.35
N ASN A 336 13.23 0.56 0.91
CA ASN A 336 13.66 1.54 1.93
C ASN A 336 12.62 2.64 2.23
N ARG A 337 11.34 2.33 2.10
CA ARG A 337 10.28 3.27 2.47
C ARG A 337 10.11 3.29 3.98
N GLN A 338 10.50 4.38 4.58
CA GLN A 338 10.38 4.60 6.03
C GLN A 338 9.84 6.01 6.24
N TYR A 339 8.60 6.09 6.71
CA TYR A 339 7.89 7.37 6.88
C TYR A 339 7.22 7.44 8.24
N VAL A 340 7.32 8.60 8.86
CA VAL A 340 6.38 9.05 9.89
C VAL A 340 5.26 9.81 9.16
N THR A 341 4.03 9.55 9.51
CA THR A 341 2.89 10.24 8.92
C THR A 341 2.13 11.01 9.99
N LEU A 342 1.61 12.15 9.61
CA LEU A 342 0.75 12.99 10.44
C LEU A 342 -0.51 13.30 9.66
N GLY A 343 -1.62 13.45 10.34
CA GLY A 343 -2.84 13.85 9.68
C GLY A 343 -3.88 14.44 10.62
N PHE A 344 -4.79 15.13 9.98
CA PHE A 344 -5.87 15.82 10.62
C PHE A 344 -7.16 15.59 9.84
N GLY A 345 -8.28 15.45 10.54
CA GLY A 345 -9.59 15.31 9.93
C GLY A 345 -10.65 16.10 10.66
N LEU A 346 -11.65 16.55 9.91
CA LEU A 346 -12.85 17.23 10.40
C LEU A 346 -14.07 16.58 9.80
N ALA A 347 -15.04 16.19 10.65
CA ALA A 347 -16.37 15.79 10.22
C ALA A 347 -17.38 16.85 10.63
N TYR A 348 -18.15 17.34 9.67
CA TYR A 348 -19.19 18.33 9.92
C TYR A 348 -20.44 17.99 9.13
N GLN A 349 -21.53 17.71 9.83
CA GLN A 349 -22.80 17.29 9.23
C GLN A 349 -22.60 16.06 8.30
N VAL A 350 -22.70 16.28 6.98
CA VAL A 350 -22.59 15.24 5.95
C VAL A 350 -21.18 15.12 5.35
N PHE A 351 -20.26 16.01 5.73
CA PHE A 351 -18.91 16.08 5.15
C PHE A 351 -17.86 15.59 6.15
N THR A 352 -16.86 14.89 5.62
CA THR A 352 -15.61 14.63 6.33
C THR A 352 -14.46 15.05 5.41
N ILE A 353 -13.54 15.83 5.93
CA ILE A 353 -12.33 16.27 5.21
C ILE A 353 -11.13 15.75 5.98
N ASP A 354 -10.22 15.10 5.27
CA ASP A 354 -8.99 14.55 5.82
C ASP A 354 -7.77 15.04 5.06
N MET A 355 -6.71 15.29 5.80
CA MET A 355 -5.39 15.64 5.26
C MET A 355 -4.32 14.73 5.87
N ALA A 356 -3.33 14.37 5.07
CA ALA A 356 -2.16 13.61 5.52
C ALA A 356 -0.87 14.21 4.97
N TYR A 357 0.19 14.12 5.77
CA TYR A 357 1.52 14.57 5.42
C TYR A 357 2.56 13.50 5.74
N LEU A 358 3.42 13.19 4.78
CA LEU A 358 4.47 12.18 4.90
C LEU A 358 5.81 12.82 5.18
N ILE A 359 6.49 12.36 6.23
CA ILE A 359 7.80 12.81 6.67
C ILE A 359 8.76 11.63 6.57
N PRO A 360 9.85 11.70 5.77
CA PRO A 360 10.86 10.64 5.74
C PRO A 360 11.46 10.42 7.12
N ALA A 361 11.56 9.16 7.55
CA ALA A 361 12.17 8.82 8.84
C ALA A 361 13.69 8.77 8.78
N SER A 362 14.28 8.63 7.57
CA SER A 362 15.73 8.60 7.37
C SER A 362 16.23 9.95 6.83
N PRO A 363 17.11 10.68 7.55
CA PRO A 363 17.65 11.94 7.07
C PRO A 363 18.71 11.79 5.97
N THR A 364 19.24 10.58 5.77
CA THR A 364 20.35 10.30 4.85
C THR A 364 19.89 9.88 3.46
N THR A 365 18.66 9.43 3.31
CA THR A 365 18.12 8.97 2.03
C THR A 365 16.89 9.83 1.70
N ARG A 366 17.01 10.69 0.69
CA ARG A 366 15.85 11.43 0.18
C ARG A 366 14.89 10.45 -0.49
N SER A 367 13.66 10.43 -0.04
CA SER A 367 12.61 9.66 -0.68
C SER A 367 11.88 10.52 -1.71
N PRO A 368 11.57 9.98 -2.90
CA PRO A 368 10.71 10.67 -3.87
C PRO A 368 9.35 11.08 -3.30
N LEU A 369 8.89 10.37 -2.25
CA LEU A 369 7.61 10.60 -1.58
C LEU A 369 7.69 11.59 -0.41
N GLU A 370 8.87 12.19 -0.17
CA GLU A 370 9.02 13.15 0.92
C GLU A 370 8.09 14.35 0.73
N ASN A 371 7.52 14.82 1.84
CA ASN A 371 6.62 15.97 1.86
C ASN A 371 5.38 15.83 0.98
N THR A 372 4.93 14.60 0.70
CA THR A 372 3.67 14.38 0.00
C THR A 372 2.50 14.77 0.88
N LEU A 373 1.65 15.67 0.37
CA LEU A 373 0.35 16.01 0.94
C LEU A 373 -0.73 15.16 0.26
N ARG A 374 -1.67 14.67 1.05
CA ARG A 374 -2.85 13.95 0.55
C ARG A 374 -4.10 14.64 1.08
N PHE A 375 -5.11 14.73 0.24
CA PHE A 375 -6.41 15.33 0.58
C PHE A 375 -7.51 14.33 0.26
N SER A 376 -8.45 14.18 1.19
CA SER A 376 -9.64 13.37 0.96
C SER A 376 -10.87 14.08 1.51
N MET A 377 -11.99 13.89 0.82
CA MET A 377 -13.29 14.38 1.26
C MET A 377 -14.31 13.26 1.07
N ALA A 378 -15.15 13.04 2.07
CA ALA A 378 -16.26 12.10 2.00
C ALA A 378 -17.59 12.81 2.27
N PHE A 379 -18.63 12.41 1.54
CA PHE A 379 -19.99 12.92 1.64
C PHE A 379 -20.93 11.79 2.02
N ASN A 380 -21.74 12.00 3.04
CA ASN A 380 -22.88 11.15 3.33
C ASN A 380 -24.09 11.63 2.50
N ILE A 381 -24.41 10.90 1.44
CA ILE A 381 -25.43 11.29 0.46
C ILE A 381 -26.83 11.27 1.07
N ASP A 382 -27.15 10.27 1.88
CA ASP A 382 -28.48 10.14 2.47
C ASP A 382 -28.76 11.25 3.52
N GLY A 383 -27.72 11.68 4.24
CA GLY A 383 -27.82 12.83 5.13
C GLY A 383 -28.04 14.16 4.40
N PHE A 384 -27.58 14.25 3.15
CA PHE A 384 -27.80 15.42 2.30
C PHE A 384 -29.22 15.46 1.72
N LEU A 385 -29.76 14.29 1.32
CA LEU A 385 -31.14 14.19 0.75
C LEU A 385 -32.24 14.29 1.83
N ALA A 386 -31.89 14.18 3.11
CA ALA A 386 -32.81 14.26 4.24
C ALA A 386 -32.95 15.69 4.81
N GLN A 387 -32.17 16.65 4.33
CA GLN A 387 -32.28 18.08 4.64
C GLN A 387 -33.14 18.82 3.60
#